data_baaafd733071ab945def69d88bb8d5a0
#
_entry.id   baaafd733071ab945def69d88bb8d5a0
#
_cell.length_a   1.000
_cell.length_b   1.000
_cell.length_c   1.000
_cell.angle_alpha   90.00
_cell.angle_beta   90.00
_cell.angle_gamma   90.00
#
_symmetry.space_group_name_H-M   'P 1'
#
loop_
_entity.id
_entity.type
_entity.pdbx_description
1 polymer ?
#
loop_
_entity_poly.entity_id
_entity_poly.type
_entity_poly.pdbx_seq_one_letter_code
_entity_poly.pdbx_strand_id
1 'polypeptide(L)'
;YVIPNINNSALTHNDPLDGSPQYMHFTTKNGETRTFQYGSRATNPIDQWPDPDIYTHKSSGQTLSGSETRNLNRCYPGVEDGTLSEQVAYAVTNMIKTLDIDMEIDLHESSPEYAVNNATVAHERASAIASEGVLNLELEGISMSLEPSPVSLHGLTHRELGDYTNTYALLMETGNPSQGRLRGYTDEDLVK
;
A
#
# COMPACT_ATOMS: atom_id res chain seq x y z
N TYR A 1 -9.75 14.53 -1.29
CA TYR A 1 -9.70 13.62 -2.45
C TYR A 1 -9.63 12.18 -1.94
N VAL A 2 -10.31 11.25 -2.62
CA VAL A 2 -10.26 9.81 -2.32
C VAL A 2 -10.04 9.06 -3.62
N ILE A 3 -9.08 8.16 -3.64
CA ILE A 3 -8.81 7.24 -4.75
C ILE A 3 -9.09 5.82 -4.23
N PRO A 4 -10.30 5.28 -4.46
CA PRO A 4 -10.72 4.01 -3.83
C PRO A 4 -9.89 2.81 -4.30
N ASN A 5 -9.47 2.82 -5.57
CA ASN A 5 -8.73 1.75 -6.23
C ASN A 5 -7.65 2.37 -7.10
N ILE A 6 -6.47 2.53 -6.56
CA ILE A 6 -5.38 3.17 -7.29
C ILE A 6 -4.79 2.26 -8.38
N ASN A 7 -4.78 0.95 -8.16
CA ASN A 7 -4.33 -0.05 -9.14
C ASN A 7 -5.48 -0.99 -9.52
N ASN A 8 -6.36 -0.51 -10.40
CA ASN A 8 -7.49 -1.30 -10.89
C ASN A 8 -7.07 -2.60 -11.59
N SER A 9 -5.93 -2.60 -12.26
CA SER A 9 -5.39 -3.79 -12.92
C SER A 9 -5.05 -4.88 -11.89
N ALA A 10 -4.45 -4.53 -10.76
CA ALA A 10 -4.13 -5.46 -9.69
C ALA A 10 -5.36 -6.13 -9.07
N LEU A 11 -6.53 -5.45 -9.07
CA LEU A 11 -7.78 -6.03 -8.59
C LEU A 11 -8.35 -7.11 -9.51
N THR A 12 -7.91 -7.20 -10.77
CA THR A 12 -8.47 -8.14 -11.75
C THR A 12 -7.91 -9.55 -11.64
N HIS A 13 -6.90 -9.77 -10.81
CA HIS A 13 -6.28 -11.08 -10.62
C HIS A 13 -5.76 -11.27 -9.20
N ASN A 14 -5.48 -12.52 -8.84
CA ASN A 14 -4.74 -12.87 -7.63
C ASN A 14 -3.38 -13.42 -8.02
N ASP A 15 -2.38 -13.18 -7.19
CA ASP A 15 -1.09 -13.84 -7.35
C ASP A 15 -1.26 -15.33 -7.02
N PRO A 16 -0.91 -16.25 -7.93
CA PRO A 16 -1.04 -17.69 -7.67
C PRO A 16 -0.25 -18.17 -6.45
N LEU A 17 0.83 -17.48 -6.10
CA LEU A 17 1.67 -17.80 -4.94
C LEU A 17 1.04 -17.34 -3.63
N ASP A 18 0.23 -16.29 -3.65
CA ASP A 18 -0.47 -15.81 -2.47
C ASP A 18 -1.60 -16.75 -2.06
N GLY A 19 -2.16 -17.52 -3.00
CA GLY A 19 -3.25 -18.47 -2.76
C GLY A 19 -4.50 -17.84 -2.16
N SER A 20 -4.64 -16.52 -2.31
CA SER A 20 -5.79 -15.77 -1.82
C SER A 20 -7.01 -16.00 -2.71
N PRO A 21 -8.22 -16.13 -2.16
CA PRO A 21 -9.43 -16.16 -2.96
C PRO A 21 -9.68 -14.80 -3.59
N GLN A 22 -10.34 -14.74 -4.75
CA GLN A 22 -10.66 -13.45 -5.38
C GLN A 22 -11.71 -12.67 -4.61
N TYR A 23 -12.54 -13.35 -3.84
CA TYR A 23 -13.55 -12.74 -2.97
C TYR A 23 -13.54 -13.40 -1.60
N MET A 24 -13.80 -12.61 -0.59
CA MET A 24 -13.98 -13.07 0.78
C MET A 24 -15.32 -12.55 1.32
N HIS A 25 -16.00 -13.40 2.06
CA HIS A 25 -17.30 -13.10 2.64
C HIS A 25 -17.20 -13.10 4.17
N PHE A 26 -17.65 -12.01 4.78
CA PHE A 26 -17.70 -11.87 6.24
C PHE A 26 -19.13 -11.66 6.71
N THR A 27 -19.44 -12.21 7.86
CA THR A 27 -20.66 -11.85 8.57
C THR A 27 -20.32 -10.83 9.64
N THR A 28 -20.89 -9.63 9.50
CA THR A 28 -20.68 -8.54 10.46
C THR A 28 -21.38 -8.86 11.80
N LYS A 29 -21.05 -8.13 12.86
CA LYS A 29 -21.72 -8.22 14.17
C LYS A 29 -23.24 -8.02 14.09
N ASN A 30 -23.72 -7.29 13.08
CA ASN A 30 -25.14 -7.07 12.82
C ASN A 30 -25.79 -8.20 11.99
N GLY A 31 -25.04 -9.25 11.65
CA GLY A 31 -25.55 -10.39 10.87
C GLY A 31 -25.62 -10.15 9.35
N GLU A 32 -25.08 -9.03 8.87
CA GLU A 32 -25.00 -8.73 7.44
C GLU A 32 -23.78 -9.43 6.81
N THR A 33 -23.96 -10.03 5.63
CA THR A 33 -22.85 -10.55 4.86
C THR A 33 -22.25 -9.43 3.99
N ARG A 34 -20.95 -9.18 4.15
CA ARG A 34 -20.18 -8.30 3.26
C ARG A 34 -19.23 -9.11 2.41
N THR A 35 -19.06 -8.69 1.17
CA THR A 35 -18.14 -9.30 0.23
C THR A 35 -17.06 -8.30 -0.12
N PHE A 36 -15.81 -8.72 0.06
CA PHE A 36 -14.63 -7.96 -0.33
C PHE A 36 -13.96 -8.66 -1.51
N GLN A 37 -13.54 -7.87 -2.48
CA GLN A 37 -12.70 -8.34 -3.57
C GLN A 37 -11.26 -8.18 -3.15
N TYR A 38 -10.50 -9.27 -3.28
CA TYR A 38 -9.06 -9.23 -3.20
C TYR A 38 -8.48 -8.98 -4.59
N GLY A 39 -7.28 -8.45 -4.61
CA GLY A 39 -6.47 -8.35 -5.79
C GLY A 39 -5.08 -8.90 -5.51
N SER A 40 -4.16 -8.55 -6.35
CA SER A 40 -2.74 -8.73 -6.14
C SER A 40 -2.10 -7.39 -5.73
N ARG A 41 -0.94 -7.44 -5.10
CA ARG A 41 -0.08 -6.25 -4.94
C ARG A 41 0.54 -5.81 -6.26
N ALA A 42 0.49 -6.65 -7.29
CA ALA A 42 1.11 -6.41 -8.58
C ALA A 42 0.06 -6.17 -9.68
N THR A 43 0.33 -5.23 -10.56
CA THR A 43 -0.41 -5.02 -11.81
C THR A 43 -0.52 -6.34 -12.57
N ASN A 44 -1.71 -6.61 -13.14
CA ASN A 44 -1.97 -7.84 -13.86
C ASN A 44 -1.01 -7.98 -15.04
N PRO A 45 -0.37 -9.15 -15.23
CA PRO A 45 0.51 -9.39 -16.37
C PRO A 45 -0.15 -9.16 -17.74
N ILE A 46 -1.48 -9.25 -17.83
CA ILE A 46 -2.19 -8.94 -19.10
C ILE A 46 -2.05 -7.47 -19.50
N ASP A 47 -1.87 -6.59 -18.53
CA ASP A 47 -1.78 -5.15 -18.75
C ASP A 47 -0.33 -4.63 -18.74
N GLN A 48 0.58 -5.38 -18.15
CA GLN A 48 2.00 -5.03 -18.07
C GLN A 48 2.88 -6.29 -18.14
N TRP A 49 3.42 -6.59 -19.33
CA TRP A 49 4.28 -7.74 -19.60
C TRP A 49 5.22 -7.43 -20.77
N PRO A 50 6.43 -8.00 -20.86
CA PRO A 50 7.06 -8.90 -19.88
C PRO A 50 7.71 -8.18 -18.70
N ASP A 51 7.90 -8.91 -17.60
CA ASP A 51 8.75 -8.43 -16.52
C ASP A 51 10.22 -8.46 -16.98
N PRO A 52 11.04 -7.47 -16.60
CA PRO A 52 12.49 -7.54 -16.82
C PRO A 52 13.12 -8.58 -15.87
N ASP A 53 14.33 -9.03 -16.15
CA ASP A 53 15.07 -9.89 -15.24
C ASP A 53 15.33 -9.20 -13.89
N ILE A 54 15.65 -7.91 -13.96
CA ILE A 54 15.90 -7.04 -12.81
C ILE A 54 15.13 -5.73 -13.01
N TYR A 55 14.36 -5.34 -12.02
CA TYR A 55 13.78 -4.00 -11.96
C TYR A 55 14.77 -3.04 -11.31
N THR A 56 15.05 -1.93 -11.99
CA THR A 56 15.88 -0.84 -11.45
C THR A 56 15.02 0.38 -11.25
N HIS A 57 14.84 0.76 -10.00
CA HIS A 57 14.10 1.97 -9.62
C HIS A 57 14.78 3.22 -10.19
N LYS A 58 14.08 4.00 -11.01
CA LYS A 58 14.66 5.07 -11.83
C LYS A 58 15.32 6.18 -11.02
N SER A 59 14.70 6.57 -9.91
CA SER A 59 15.16 7.73 -9.14
C SER A 59 16.35 7.41 -8.23
N SER A 60 16.40 6.21 -7.64
CA SER A 60 17.43 5.84 -6.67
C SER A 60 18.48 4.87 -7.21
N GLY A 61 18.21 4.18 -8.33
CA GLY A 61 19.07 3.10 -8.82
C GLY A 61 18.95 1.79 -8.00
N GLN A 62 18.03 1.71 -7.03
CA GLN A 62 17.78 0.48 -6.28
C GLN A 62 17.36 -0.64 -7.23
N THR A 63 17.95 -1.82 -7.08
CA THR A 63 17.63 -3.00 -7.86
C THR A 63 16.79 -3.99 -7.07
N LEU A 64 15.75 -4.51 -7.71
CA LEU A 64 14.80 -5.46 -7.15
C LEU A 64 14.54 -6.61 -8.13
N SER A 65 13.83 -7.65 -7.68
CA SER A 65 13.31 -8.69 -8.58
C SER A 65 12.51 -8.06 -9.73
N GLY A 66 12.63 -8.62 -10.93
CA GLY A 66 11.96 -8.10 -12.13
C GLY A 66 10.46 -7.94 -11.97
N SER A 67 9.79 -8.84 -11.23
CA SER A 67 8.35 -8.77 -10.95
C SER A 67 7.93 -7.53 -10.15
N GLU A 68 8.84 -6.92 -9.39
CA GLU A 68 8.57 -5.69 -8.63
C GLU A 68 8.31 -4.47 -9.55
N THR A 69 8.60 -4.57 -10.85
CA THR A 69 8.19 -3.56 -11.84
C THR A 69 6.67 -3.37 -11.90
N ARG A 70 5.91 -4.40 -11.48
CA ARG A 70 4.44 -4.37 -11.43
C ARG A 70 3.86 -4.04 -10.06
N ASN A 71 4.72 -3.91 -9.05
CA ASN A 71 4.30 -3.50 -7.71
C ASN A 71 4.28 -1.97 -7.62
N LEU A 72 3.07 -1.39 -7.58
CA LEU A 72 2.91 0.05 -7.53
C LEU A 72 3.72 0.69 -6.39
N ASN A 73 3.76 0.04 -5.22
CA ASN A 73 4.51 0.50 -4.04
C ASN A 73 6.02 0.19 -4.13
N ARG A 74 6.55 0.06 -5.36
CA ARG A 74 7.97 0.05 -5.72
C ARG A 74 8.27 0.99 -6.87
N CYS A 75 7.25 1.71 -7.37
CA CYS A 75 7.36 2.53 -8.58
C CYS A 75 7.34 4.04 -8.31
N TYR A 76 7.00 4.49 -7.09
CA TYR A 76 7.01 5.91 -6.76
C TYR A 76 8.43 6.50 -6.80
N PRO A 77 8.63 7.78 -7.19
CA PRO A 77 7.64 8.79 -7.53
C PRO A 77 7.06 8.64 -8.95
N GLY A 78 7.41 7.58 -9.65
CA GLY A 78 6.93 7.25 -10.98
C GLY A 78 7.77 7.82 -12.14
N VAL A 79 7.41 7.41 -13.35
CA VAL A 79 8.04 7.82 -14.61
C VAL A 79 6.94 8.07 -15.63
N GLU A 80 6.96 9.22 -16.29
CA GLU A 80 5.88 9.68 -17.18
C GLU A 80 5.63 8.73 -18.37
N ASP A 81 6.70 8.26 -18.99
CA ASP A 81 6.70 7.33 -20.12
C ASP A 81 7.18 5.91 -19.73
N GLY A 82 7.05 5.56 -18.45
CA GLY A 82 7.46 4.29 -17.91
C GLY A 82 6.43 3.18 -18.13
N THR A 83 6.56 2.11 -17.36
CA THR A 83 5.57 1.02 -17.31
C THR A 83 4.23 1.53 -16.77
N LEU A 84 3.16 0.75 -16.92
CA LEU A 84 1.84 1.15 -16.41
C LEU A 84 1.88 1.50 -14.91
N SER A 85 2.57 0.69 -14.09
CA SER A 85 2.72 0.95 -12.66
C SER A 85 3.51 2.24 -12.39
N GLU A 86 4.58 2.50 -13.14
CA GLU A 86 5.35 3.74 -13.04
C GLU A 86 4.55 4.96 -13.48
N GLN A 87 3.72 4.85 -14.51
CA GLN A 87 2.83 5.93 -14.97
C GLN A 87 1.75 6.26 -13.92
N VAL A 88 1.17 5.25 -13.27
CA VAL A 88 0.21 5.46 -12.18
C VAL A 88 0.88 6.18 -11.01
N ALA A 89 2.05 5.73 -10.58
CA ALA A 89 2.83 6.40 -9.53
C ALA A 89 3.16 7.86 -9.89
N TYR A 90 3.56 8.10 -11.14
CA TYR A 90 3.83 9.46 -11.66
C TYR A 90 2.59 10.35 -11.62
N ALA A 91 1.44 9.82 -12.04
CA ALA A 91 0.18 10.57 -12.03
C ALA A 91 -0.22 10.98 -10.61
N VAL A 92 -0.07 10.09 -9.62
CA VAL A 92 -0.35 10.40 -8.21
C VAL A 92 0.60 11.47 -7.68
N THR A 93 1.90 11.31 -7.93
CA THR A 93 2.91 12.28 -7.50
C THR A 93 2.64 13.68 -8.08
N ASN A 94 2.27 13.75 -9.36
CA ASN A 94 1.94 15.01 -10.02
C ASN A 94 0.60 15.59 -9.54
N MET A 95 -0.38 14.75 -9.27
CA MET A 95 -1.64 15.20 -8.67
C MET A 95 -1.39 15.89 -7.32
N ILE A 96 -0.60 15.27 -6.44
CA ILE A 96 -0.23 15.84 -5.14
C ILE A 96 0.45 17.19 -5.31
N LYS A 97 1.43 17.29 -6.21
CA LYS A 97 2.14 18.55 -6.50
C LYS A 97 1.22 19.63 -7.07
N THR A 98 0.38 19.27 -8.04
CA THR A 98 -0.47 20.23 -8.78
C THR A 98 -1.58 20.76 -7.91
N LEU A 99 -2.14 19.92 -7.03
CA LEU A 99 -3.24 20.28 -6.14
C LEU A 99 -2.76 20.78 -4.78
N ASP A 100 -1.44 20.83 -4.57
CA ASP A 100 -0.80 21.25 -3.31
C ASP A 100 -1.40 20.53 -2.10
N ILE A 101 -1.39 19.20 -2.15
CA ILE A 101 -1.99 18.34 -1.13
C ILE A 101 -1.11 18.32 0.11
N ASP A 102 -1.65 18.81 1.24
CA ASP A 102 -0.92 18.91 2.50
C ASP A 102 -0.62 17.54 3.13
N MET A 103 -1.55 16.58 3.00
CA MET A 103 -1.42 15.26 3.61
C MET A 103 -1.94 14.18 2.68
N GLU A 104 -1.21 13.07 2.65
CA GLU A 104 -1.58 11.85 1.95
C GLU A 104 -1.52 10.68 2.93
N ILE A 105 -2.52 9.80 2.88
CA ILE A 105 -2.58 8.56 3.64
C ILE A 105 -2.84 7.42 2.67
N ASP A 106 -1.87 6.54 2.52
CA ASP A 106 -1.98 5.31 1.72
C ASP A 106 -2.46 4.17 2.63
N LEU A 107 -3.58 3.56 2.29
CA LEU A 107 -4.15 2.45 3.07
C LEU A 107 -3.70 1.13 2.48
N HIS A 108 -2.92 0.39 3.26
CA HIS A 108 -2.35 -0.89 2.94
C HIS A 108 -2.88 -2.01 3.84
N GLU A 109 -2.72 -3.21 3.37
CA GLU A 109 -2.99 -4.43 4.12
C GLU A 109 -1.78 -5.36 4.03
N SER A 110 -1.47 -6.01 5.14
CA SER A 110 -0.40 -6.98 5.24
C SER A 110 -0.84 -8.27 5.92
N SER A 111 -0.03 -9.32 5.81
CA SER A 111 -0.23 -10.54 6.57
C SER A 111 -0.29 -10.23 8.07
N PRO A 112 -1.21 -10.86 8.83
CA PRO A 112 -1.32 -10.64 10.27
C PRO A 112 -0.05 -10.94 11.06
N GLU A 113 0.84 -11.78 10.53
CA GLU A 113 2.12 -12.10 11.15
C GLU A 113 3.23 -11.12 10.79
N TYR A 114 2.97 -10.15 9.93
CA TYR A 114 3.98 -9.20 9.49
C TYR A 114 4.35 -8.21 10.61
N ALA A 115 5.64 -7.91 10.73
CA ALA A 115 6.15 -7.09 11.84
C ALA A 115 5.57 -5.66 11.88
N VAL A 116 5.14 -5.12 10.74
CA VAL A 116 4.52 -3.80 10.64
C VAL A 116 2.99 -3.87 10.48
N ASN A 117 2.39 -5.00 10.84
CA ASN A 117 0.94 -5.11 10.90
C ASN A 117 0.36 -4.19 11.99
N ASN A 118 -0.77 -3.55 11.73
CA ASN A 118 -1.37 -2.51 12.57
C ASN A 118 -0.36 -1.39 12.89
N ALA A 119 0.26 -0.84 11.85
CA ALA A 119 1.26 0.22 11.96
C ALA A 119 0.93 1.41 11.06
N THR A 120 1.27 2.60 11.52
CA THR A 120 1.39 3.79 10.70
C THR A 120 2.85 4.01 10.39
N VAL A 121 3.22 3.99 9.11
CA VAL A 121 4.57 4.30 8.64
C VAL A 121 4.61 5.74 8.19
N ALA A 122 5.49 6.55 8.75
CA ALA A 122 5.53 7.98 8.50
C ALA A 122 6.87 8.43 7.92
N HIS A 123 6.82 9.28 6.89
CA HIS A 123 7.96 10.07 6.48
C HIS A 123 8.42 10.95 7.66
N GLU A 124 9.72 11.26 7.77
CA GLU A 124 10.26 12.03 8.89
C GLU A 124 9.58 13.38 9.08
N ARG A 125 9.17 14.04 8.00
CA ARG A 125 8.40 15.30 8.04
C ARG A 125 7.01 15.11 8.66
N ALA A 126 6.42 13.94 8.49
CA ALA A 126 5.08 13.61 8.98
C ALA A 126 5.08 13.03 10.41
N SER A 127 6.25 12.79 11.03
CA SER A 127 6.36 12.06 12.29
C SER A 127 5.54 12.68 13.43
N ALA A 128 5.48 14.00 13.53
CA ALA A 128 4.74 14.68 14.61
C ALA A 128 3.22 14.45 14.47
N ILE A 129 2.68 14.65 13.26
CA ILE A 129 1.26 14.47 13.01
C ILE A 129 0.85 12.99 13.06
N ALA A 130 1.74 12.09 12.63
CA ALA A 130 1.53 10.65 12.74
C ALA A 130 1.47 10.20 14.22
N SER A 131 2.35 10.75 15.07
CA SER A 131 2.34 10.46 16.51
C SER A 131 1.03 10.89 17.17
N GLU A 132 0.52 12.07 16.82
CA GLU A 132 -0.77 12.56 17.30
C GLU A 132 -1.91 11.68 16.80
N GLY A 133 -1.89 11.28 15.53
CA GLY A 133 -2.89 10.39 14.95
C GLY A 133 -2.93 9.03 15.64
N VAL A 134 -1.78 8.39 15.84
CA VAL A 134 -1.68 7.09 16.53
C VAL A 134 -2.16 7.19 17.97
N LEU A 135 -1.79 8.25 18.70
CA LEU A 135 -2.27 8.47 20.05
C LEU A 135 -3.81 8.63 20.11
N ASN A 136 -4.39 9.36 19.17
CA ASN A 136 -5.84 9.50 19.08
C ASN A 136 -6.55 8.18 18.77
N LEU A 137 -5.98 7.34 17.90
CA LEU A 137 -6.50 6.00 17.64
C LEU A 137 -6.46 5.12 18.89
N GLU A 138 -5.38 5.19 19.68
CA GLU A 138 -5.25 4.46 20.93
C GLU A 138 -6.32 4.89 21.96
N LEU A 139 -6.61 6.19 22.05
CA LEU A 139 -7.69 6.70 22.90
C LEU A 139 -9.09 6.18 22.49
N GLU A 140 -9.28 5.88 21.21
CA GLU A 140 -10.49 5.23 20.67
C GLU A 140 -10.46 3.69 20.77
N GLY A 141 -9.41 3.12 21.39
CA GLY A 141 -9.25 1.68 21.57
C GLY A 141 -8.71 0.96 20.35
N ILE A 142 -8.16 1.67 19.37
CA ILE A 142 -7.53 1.11 18.18
C ILE A 142 -6.02 1.14 18.40
N SER A 143 -5.43 -0.05 18.63
CA SER A 143 -3.98 -0.18 18.81
C SER A 143 -3.28 -0.14 17.46
N MET A 144 -2.36 0.81 17.30
CA MET A 144 -1.54 0.98 16.11
C MET A 144 -0.14 1.45 16.48
N SER A 145 0.91 0.82 15.94
CA SER A 145 2.28 1.28 16.15
C SER A 145 2.64 2.44 15.22
N LEU A 146 3.69 3.17 15.57
CA LEU A 146 4.28 4.19 14.69
C LEU A 146 5.67 3.75 14.27
N GLU A 147 5.89 3.65 12.96
CA GLU A 147 7.15 3.23 12.37
C GLU A 147 7.74 4.36 11.50
N PRO A 148 9.05 4.58 11.53
CA PRO A 148 9.67 5.51 10.61
C PRO A 148 9.73 4.93 9.19
N SER A 149 9.52 5.77 8.19
CA SER A 149 9.75 5.42 6.79
C SER A 149 11.22 5.08 6.56
N PRO A 150 11.57 3.88 6.10
CA PRO A 150 12.97 3.49 5.91
C PRO A 150 13.62 4.31 4.79
N VAL A 151 14.76 4.92 5.09
CA VAL A 151 15.52 5.75 4.13
C VAL A 151 16.26 4.94 3.06
N SER A 152 16.42 3.64 3.27
CA SER A 152 17.16 2.75 2.38
C SER A 152 16.27 1.94 1.43
N LEU A 153 14.94 2.06 1.54
CA LEU A 153 14.00 1.34 0.67
C LEU A 153 13.20 2.34 -0.15
N HIS A 154 13.42 2.33 -1.45
CA HIS A 154 12.83 3.24 -2.41
C HIS A 154 11.63 2.66 -3.16
N GLY A 155 10.87 3.55 -3.78
CA GLY A 155 9.67 3.23 -4.55
C GLY A 155 8.39 3.14 -3.74
N LEU A 156 8.45 3.41 -2.44
CA LEU A 156 7.30 3.39 -1.52
C LEU A 156 6.55 4.73 -1.52
N THR A 157 5.23 4.71 -1.42
CA THR A 157 4.42 5.93 -1.34
C THR A 157 4.91 6.88 -0.25
N HIS A 158 4.89 6.43 1.00
CA HIS A 158 5.30 7.25 2.14
C HIS A 158 6.75 7.75 2.06
N ARG A 159 7.66 7.03 1.36
CA ARG A 159 9.04 7.49 1.18
C ARG A 159 9.12 8.53 0.08
N GLU A 160 8.71 8.15 -1.13
CA GLU A 160 8.93 8.98 -2.30
C GLU A 160 8.02 10.21 -2.35
N LEU A 161 6.77 10.11 -1.89
CA LEU A 161 5.90 11.29 -1.83
C LEU A 161 6.40 12.29 -0.79
N GLY A 162 6.94 11.82 0.34
CA GLY A 162 7.60 12.68 1.31
C GLY A 162 8.85 13.35 0.74
N ASP A 163 9.69 12.64 -0.02
CA ASP A 163 10.94 13.18 -0.58
C ASP A 163 10.70 14.10 -1.77
N TYR A 164 9.73 13.80 -2.62
CA TYR A 164 9.52 14.48 -3.90
C TYR A 164 8.40 15.53 -3.89
N THR A 165 7.66 15.67 -2.80
CA THR A 165 6.58 16.65 -2.64
C THR A 165 6.70 17.37 -1.28
N ASN A 166 5.76 18.28 -0.98
CA ASN A 166 5.65 18.91 0.33
C ASN A 166 4.64 18.22 1.25
N THR A 167 3.99 17.16 0.79
CA THR A 167 2.94 16.48 1.55
C THR A 167 3.47 15.78 2.80
N TYR A 168 2.64 15.70 3.83
CA TYR A 168 2.86 14.77 4.94
C TYR A 168 2.46 13.38 4.49
N ALA A 169 3.44 12.56 4.12
CA ALA A 169 3.21 11.24 3.56
C ALA A 169 3.17 10.16 4.65
N LEU A 170 2.07 9.44 4.71
CA LEU A 170 1.77 8.40 5.67
C LEU A 170 1.29 7.14 4.96
N LEU A 171 1.58 5.99 5.54
CA LEU A 171 1.03 4.71 5.11
C LEU A 171 0.50 3.98 6.34
N MET A 172 -0.70 3.43 6.25
CA MET A 172 -1.30 2.63 7.32
C MET A 172 -1.40 1.19 6.88
N GLU A 173 -0.78 0.29 7.65
CA GLU A 173 -0.85 -1.16 7.45
C GLU A 173 -1.86 -1.77 8.39
N THR A 174 -2.85 -2.47 7.85
CA THR A 174 -3.83 -3.24 8.63
C THR A 174 -3.72 -4.73 8.32
N GLY A 175 -4.22 -5.59 9.22
CA GLY A 175 -4.19 -7.03 9.03
C GLY A 175 -5.16 -7.48 7.93
N ASN A 176 -4.66 -8.27 6.98
CA ASN A 176 -5.48 -8.93 5.98
C ASN A 176 -5.61 -10.42 6.30
N PRO A 177 -6.81 -10.90 6.67
CA PRO A 177 -7.01 -12.30 7.07
C PRO A 177 -6.85 -13.29 5.92
N SER A 178 -6.76 -12.84 4.68
CA SER A 178 -6.49 -13.69 3.51
C SER A 178 -5.03 -13.92 3.22
N GLN A 179 -4.14 -13.19 3.87
CA GLN A 179 -2.71 -13.27 3.62
C GLN A 179 -1.99 -14.10 4.70
N GLY A 180 -0.78 -14.54 4.35
CA GLY A 180 0.12 -15.20 5.27
C GLY A 180 -0.27 -16.64 5.62
N ARG A 181 0.30 -17.13 6.73
CA ARG A 181 0.12 -18.50 7.22
C ARG A 181 -1.24 -18.74 7.85
N LEU A 182 -1.85 -17.68 8.34
CA LEU A 182 -3.16 -17.69 9.02
C LEU A 182 -4.32 -17.42 8.06
N ARG A 183 -4.17 -17.76 6.80
CA ARG A 183 -5.23 -17.59 5.79
C ARG A 183 -6.55 -18.18 6.28
N GLY A 184 -7.61 -17.39 6.13
CA GLY A 184 -8.94 -17.76 6.59
C GLY A 184 -9.14 -17.56 8.09
N TYR A 185 -8.15 -17.05 8.82
CA TYR A 185 -8.34 -16.58 10.18
C TYR A 185 -9.17 -15.29 10.15
N THR A 186 -10.40 -15.42 10.60
CA THR A 186 -11.36 -14.31 10.69
C THR A 186 -11.54 -13.93 12.15
N ASP A 187 -10.49 -13.49 12.82
CA ASP A 187 -10.66 -12.84 14.11
C ASP A 187 -11.40 -11.52 13.89
N GLU A 188 -12.44 -11.28 14.68
CA GLU A 188 -13.19 -10.02 14.63
C GLU A 188 -12.28 -8.80 14.86
N ASP A 189 -11.15 -9.00 15.54
CA ASP A 189 -10.17 -7.95 15.78
C ASP A 189 -9.33 -7.57 14.54
N LEU A 190 -9.27 -8.44 13.53
CA LEU A 190 -8.60 -8.19 12.26
C LEU A 190 -9.50 -7.53 11.20
N VAL A 191 -10.80 -7.47 11.44
CA VAL A 191 -11.82 -7.02 10.47
C VAL A 191 -12.58 -5.80 11.03
N LYS A 192 -11.88 -4.95 11.74
CA LYS A 192 -12.47 -3.71 12.31
C LYS A 192 -12.71 -2.63 11.29
#